data_7c30e87fe4a2db62fdc588f30e6416e6
#
_entry.id   7c30e87fe4a2db62fdc588f30e6416e6
#
_cell.length_a   1.000
_cell.length_b   1.000
_cell.length_c   1.000
_cell.angle_alpha   90.00
_cell.angle_beta   90.00
_cell.angle_gamma   90.00
#
_symmetry.space_group_name_H-M   'P 1'
#
loop_
_entity.id
_entity.type
_entity.pdbx_description
1 polymer ?
#
loop_
_entity_poly.entity_id
_entity_poly.type
_entity_poly.pdbx_seq_one_letter_code
_entity_poly.pdbx_strand_id
1 'polypeptide(L)'
;TFYALGRRYADIRLADRAALISGFVVLGFGLFEYFFLDIYIKYFNIIAYYVARGTVAASDVTGESGLFASGLRPDARTILPFLGQHRVSSVFLEPVSAGNFGAILYVWALVRKDMPWRKVLFALAAMPIILADARFGLYVCVAATAIHLSPIRPPRLVWYVLPMAIMLALAIYGFTSAQVTWQNDLSGRLLWTARLLTSLDIRAAFGISPEKPFLSDSGYALTLSEIGIFGAVGFWTLFIFAREDNPDAWRFKVLIATYLCLLLLISDSPYSIKTAALVWFMVGTYDAFVPERAGISAPRRGSGAR
;
A
#
# COMPACT_ATOMS: atom_id res chain seq x y z
N THR A 1 -9.82 12.92 -2.10
CA THR A 1 -9.25 13.84 -3.12
C THR A 1 -8.69 13.07 -4.32
N PHE A 2 -7.69 12.20 -4.18
CA PHE A 2 -7.04 11.51 -5.32
C PHE A 2 -7.96 10.57 -6.10
N TYR A 3 -8.87 9.86 -5.45
CA TYR A 3 -9.90 9.07 -6.12
C TYR A 3 -10.82 9.94 -6.98
N ALA A 4 -11.30 11.07 -6.44
CA ALA A 4 -12.13 11.99 -7.20
C ALA A 4 -11.39 12.62 -8.39
N LEU A 5 -10.09 12.92 -8.21
CA LEU A 5 -9.22 13.40 -9.28
C LEU A 5 -9.09 12.36 -10.40
N GLY A 6 -8.82 11.11 -10.04
CA GLY A 6 -8.75 10.00 -10.99
C GLY A 6 -10.05 9.83 -11.77
N ARG A 7 -11.19 9.85 -11.10
CA ARG A 7 -12.51 9.78 -11.75
C ARG A 7 -12.78 10.96 -12.69
N ARG A 8 -12.36 12.17 -12.29
CA ARG A 8 -12.61 13.39 -13.08
C ARG A 8 -11.86 13.36 -14.41
N TYR A 9 -10.60 12.92 -14.39
CA TYR A 9 -9.78 12.84 -15.61
C TYR A 9 -10.08 11.58 -16.41
N ALA A 10 -10.32 10.45 -15.75
CA ALA A 10 -10.60 9.14 -16.37
C ALA A 10 -9.63 8.76 -17.51
N ASP A 11 -8.40 9.29 -17.48
CA ASP A 11 -7.37 9.10 -18.50
C ASP A 11 -6.42 7.97 -18.06
N ILE A 12 -6.64 6.81 -18.66
CA ILE A 12 -5.84 5.62 -18.40
C ILE A 12 -4.37 5.78 -18.81
N ARG A 13 -4.10 6.57 -19.89
CA ARG A 13 -2.74 6.83 -20.36
C ARG A 13 -1.98 7.73 -19.38
N LEU A 14 -2.69 8.66 -18.74
CA LEU A 14 -2.12 9.49 -17.68
C LEU A 14 -1.74 8.64 -16.46
N ALA A 15 -2.61 7.70 -16.05
CA ALA A 15 -2.31 6.78 -14.96
C ALA A 15 -1.13 5.84 -15.28
N ASP A 16 -1.06 5.31 -16.51
CA ASP A 16 0.07 4.51 -16.99
C ASP A 16 1.38 5.31 -16.97
N ARG A 17 1.36 6.57 -17.41
CA ARG A 17 2.54 7.46 -17.37
C ARG A 17 2.94 7.80 -15.95
N ALA A 18 1.98 8.10 -15.07
CA ALA A 18 2.25 8.36 -13.66
C ALA A 18 2.92 7.15 -12.99
N ALA A 19 2.45 5.94 -13.28
CA ALA A 19 3.06 4.70 -12.79
C ALA A 19 4.50 4.53 -13.29
N LEU A 20 4.75 4.75 -14.58
CA LEU A 20 6.09 4.63 -15.16
C LEU A 20 7.05 5.69 -14.61
N ILE A 21 6.65 6.96 -14.63
CA ILE A 21 7.50 8.07 -14.17
C ILE A 21 7.85 7.90 -12.69
N SER A 22 6.83 7.63 -11.84
CA SER A 22 7.08 7.40 -10.42
C SER A 22 7.95 6.15 -10.19
N GLY A 23 7.76 5.08 -10.98
CA GLY A 23 8.60 3.89 -10.94
C GLY A 23 10.06 4.18 -11.28
N PHE A 24 10.33 4.96 -12.33
CA PHE A 24 11.69 5.38 -12.68
C PHE A 24 12.32 6.28 -11.62
N VAL A 25 11.57 7.22 -11.05
CA VAL A 25 12.05 8.09 -9.97
C VAL A 25 12.42 7.25 -8.75
N VAL A 26 11.54 6.35 -8.31
CA VAL A 26 11.79 5.47 -7.16
C VAL A 26 12.99 4.56 -7.42
N LEU A 27 13.11 3.97 -8.59
CA LEU A 27 14.25 3.14 -8.96
C LEU A 27 15.55 3.96 -9.01
N GLY A 28 15.54 5.14 -9.64
CA GLY A 28 16.72 5.99 -9.77
C GLY A 28 17.25 6.42 -8.40
N PHE A 29 16.39 6.93 -7.51
CA PHE A 29 16.77 7.26 -6.13
C PHE A 29 17.18 6.02 -5.33
N GLY A 30 16.52 4.88 -5.54
CA GLY A 30 16.86 3.63 -4.88
C GLY A 30 18.25 3.10 -5.29
N LEU A 31 18.60 3.19 -6.57
CA LEU A 31 19.94 2.83 -7.04
C LEU A 31 20.99 3.84 -6.56
N PHE A 32 20.66 5.13 -6.53
CA PHE A 32 21.53 6.15 -5.96
C PHE A 32 21.82 5.87 -4.48
N GLU A 33 20.80 5.59 -3.68
CA GLU A 33 20.97 5.18 -2.27
C GLU A 33 21.81 3.91 -2.14
N TYR A 34 21.57 2.91 -2.98
CA TYR A 34 22.27 1.63 -2.91
C TYR A 34 23.75 1.74 -3.21
N PHE A 35 24.13 2.48 -4.26
CA PHE A 35 25.53 2.60 -4.71
C PHE A 35 26.31 3.71 -4.01
N PHE A 36 25.62 4.75 -3.54
CA PHE A 36 26.23 5.95 -2.98
C PHE A 36 25.65 6.29 -1.59
N LEU A 37 25.59 5.27 -0.71
CA LEU A 37 24.94 5.37 0.58
C LEU A 37 25.43 6.55 1.43
N ASP A 38 26.75 6.75 1.51
CA ASP A 38 27.35 7.84 2.31
C ASP A 38 26.92 9.22 1.81
N ILE A 39 26.85 9.38 0.48
CA ILE A 39 26.38 10.61 -0.14
C ILE A 39 24.89 10.78 0.11
N TYR A 40 24.12 9.71 -0.05
CA TYR A 40 22.68 9.72 0.20
C TYR A 40 22.36 10.16 1.64
N ILE A 41 22.99 9.54 2.64
CA ILE A 41 22.78 9.87 4.07
C ILE A 41 23.19 11.32 4.37
N LYS A 42 24.24 11.83 3.74
CA LYS A 42 24.68 13.21 3.93
C LYS A 42 23.61 14.23 3.53
N TYR A 43 22.88 13.98 2.43
CA TYR A 43 21.83 14.87 1.94
C TYR A 43 20.43 14.51 2.44
N PHE A 44 20.17 13.23 2.68
CA PHE A 44 18.88 12.69 3.13
C PHE A 44 19.05 12.00 4.47
N ASN A 45 19.38 12.77 5.53
CA ASN A 45 19.49 12.24 6.89
C ASN A 45 18.10 11.88 7.40
N ILE A 46 17.76 10.60 7.26
CA ILE A 46 16.42 10.05 7.55
C ILE A 46 16.10 10.20 9.03
N ILE A 47 17.06 9.92 9.91
CA ILE A 47 16.88 10.05 11.37
C ILE A 47 16.60 11.50 11.74
N ALA A 48 17.42 12.44 11.27
CA ALA A 48 17.23 13.85 11.55
C ALA A 48 15.85 14.34 11.09
N TYR A 49 15.35 13.86 9.95
CA TYR A 49 14.01 14.16 9.48
C TYR A 49 12.92 13.65 10.44
N TYR A 50 13.01 12.40 10.92
CA TYR A 50 12.02 11.84 11.84
C TYR A 50 12.08 12.47 13.24
N VAL A 51 13.28 12.85 13.72
CA VAL A 51 13.44 13.61 14.96
C VAL A 51 12.82 15.01 14.82
N ALA A 52 13.12 15.71 13.74
CA ALA A 52 12.57 17.04 13.47
C ALA A 52 11.02 17.02 13.35
N ARG A 53 10.47 15.91 12.87
CA ARG A 53 9.02 15.68 12.79
C ARG A 53 8.40 15.29 14.14
N GLY A 54 9.19 14.99 15.15
CA GLY A 54 8.72 14.53 16.46
C GLY A 54 8.20 13.08 16.47
N THR A 55 8.53 12.29 15.45
CA THR A 55 8.12 10.87 15.34
C THR A 55 9.06 9.95 16.12
N VAL A 56 10.31 10.37 16.30
CA VAL A 56 11.35 9.66 17.04
C VAL A 56 11.96 10.64 18.05
N ALA A 57 12.08 10.25 19.31
CA ALA A 57 12.76 11.10 20.27
C ALA A 57 14.28 11.09 20.01
N ALA A 58 14.94 12.23 20.18
CA ALA A 58 16.38 12.33 19.97
C ALA A 58 17.17 11.39 20.91
N SER A 59 16.61 11.07 22.10
CA SER A 59 17.15 10.09 23.04
C SER A 59 17.13 8.64 22.54
N ASP A 60 16.23 8.33 21.60
CA ASP A 60 16.01 6.97 21.09
C ASP A 60 16.88 6.66 19.87
N VAL A 61 17.65 7.66 19.44
CA VAL A 61 18.60 7.53 18.31
C VAL A 61 19.86 6.83 18.83
N THR A 62 19.85 5.52 18.76
CA THR A 62 21.01 4.69 19.06
C THR A 62 21.73 4.32 17.77
N GLY A 63 22.80 5.04 17.42
CA GLY A 63 23.67 4.70 16.30
C GLY A 63 23.89 5.84 15.29
N GLU A 64 25.09 5.89 14.72
CA GLU A 64 25.55 6.93 13.79
C GLU A 64 25.15 6.68 12.33
N SER A 65 24.33 5.65 12.05
CA SER A 65 24.10 5.21 10.66
C SER A 65 23.31 6.20 9.79
N GLY A 66 22.65 7.22 10.37
CA GLY A 66 21.80 8.16 9.63
C GLY A 66 20.57 7.53 8.96
N LEU A 67 20.46 6.19 9.01
CA LEU A 67 19.36 5.40 8.46
C LEU A 67 18.29 5.15 9.52
N PHE A 68 17.04 5.02 9.07
CA PHE A 68 15.97 4.55 9.95
C PHE A 68 16.27 3.14 10.48
N ALA A 69 15.80 2.81 11.69
CA ALA A 69 16.06 1.52 12.35
C ALA A 69 15.74 0.29 11.47
N SER A 70 14.74 0.40 10.59
CA SER A 70 14.38 -0.64 9.62
C SER A 70 15.26 -0.65 8.36
N GLY A 71 16.18 0.30 8.19
CA GLY A 71 17.08 0.41 7.03
C GLY A 71 18.24 -0.59 7.03
N LEU A 72 18.51 -1.21 8.16
CA LEU A 72 19.51 -2.27 8.30
C LEU A 72 18.86 -3.54 8.82
N ARG A 73 19.30 -4.69 8.30
CA ARG A 73 18.97 -6.00 8.87
C ARG A 73 20.06 -6.42 9.84
N PRO A 74 19.72 -6.88 11.05
CA PRO A 74 20.70 -7.52 11.94
C PRO A 74 21.26 -8.80 11.32
N ASP A 75 20.42 -9.54 10.59
CA ASP A 75 20.77 -10.75 9.83
C ASP A 75 20.89 -10.46 8.33
N ALA A 76 21.28 -11.48 7.56
CA ALA A 76 21.28 -11.38 6.11
C ALA A 76 19.87 -11.08 5.57
N ARG A 77 19.82 -10.40 4.41
CA ARG A 77 18.56 -10.14 3.70
C ARG A 77 17.87 -11.45 3.34
N THR A 78 16.54 -11.43 3.36
CA THR A 78 15.74 -12.61 2.98
C THR A 78 15.66 -12.76 1.47
N ILE A 79 15.52 -11.62 0.77
CA ILE A 79 15.50 -11.57 -0.70
C ILE A 79 16.92 -11.23 -1.16
N LEU A 80 17.55 -12.14 -1.86
CA LEU A 80 18.92 -12.01 -2.40
C LEU A 80 19.94 -11.62 -1.32
N PRO A 81 20.39 -12.58 -0.45
CA PRO A 81 21.29 -12.31 0.67
C PRO A 81 22.62 -11.64 0.29
N PHE A 82 23.09 -11.86 -0.95
CA PHE A 82 24.32 -11.27 -1.47
C PHE A 82 24.28 -9.74 -1.67
N LEU A 83 23.11 -9.09 -1.58
CA LEU A 83 22.98 -7.64 -1.68
C LEU A 83 23.32 -6.91 -0.37
N GLY A 84 23.84 -7.61 0.64
CA GLY A 84 24.25 -7.02 1.93
C GLY A 84 23.09 -6.85 2.90
N GLN A 85 23.29 -6.05 3.96
CA GLN A 85 22.31 -5.84 5.04
C GLN A 85 21.46 -4.58 4.84
N HIS A 86 21.91 -3.64 4.00
CA HIS A 86 21.23 -2.38 3.76
C HIS A 86 19.94 -2.59 2.95
N ARG A 87 18.84 -2.01 3.44
CA ARG A 87 17.52 -1.99 2.83
C ARG A 87 17.24 -0.61 2.27
N VAL A 88 17.05 -0.53 0.96
CA VAL A 88 16.82 0.73 0.25
C VAL A 88 15.47 1.33 0.60
N SER A 89 15.47 2.59 0.96
CA SER A 89 14.29 3.41 1.29
C SER A 89 13.83 4.28 0.12
N SER A 90 14.75 4.62 -0.79
CA SER A 90 14.51 5.52 -1.92
C SER A 90 13.88 6.86 -1.47
N VAL A 91 13.00 7.43 -2.26
CA VAL A 91 12.28 8.69 -1.97
C VAL A 91 11.32 8.58 -0.78
N PHE A 92 11.02 7.37 -0.31
CA PHE A 92 10.06 7.16 0.77
C PHE A 92 10.68 7.34 2.16
N LEU A 93 12.00 7.32 2.27
CA LEU A 93 12.77 7.37 3.52
C LEU A 93 12.50 6.17 4.44
N GLU A 94 11.80 5.15 3.94
CA GLU A 94 11.38 3.96 4.66
C GLU A 94 11.31 2.76 3.71
N PRO A 95 12.05 1.65 3.98
CA PRO A 95 12.08 0.49 3.08
C PRO A 95 10.72 -0.17 2.88
N VAL A 96 9.86 -0.19 3.92
CA VAL A 96 8.53 -0.80 3.84
C VAL A 96 7.67 -0.06 2.82
N SER A 97 7.68 1.27 2.85
CA SER A 97 6.93 2.10 1.90
C SER A 97 7.43 1.92 0.45
N ALA A 98 8.74 1.76 0.24
CA ALA A 98 9.30 1.46 -1.08
C ALA A 98 8.81 0.10 -1.61
N GLY A 99 8.78 -0.93 -0.75
CA GLY A 99 8.23 -2.24 -1.11
C GLY A 99 6.72 -2.22 -1.40
N ASN A 100 5.95 -1.47 -0.61
CA ASN A 100 4.51 -1.28 -0.83
C ASN A 100 4.23 -0.58 -2.16
N PHE A 101 5.02 0.44 -2.50
CA PHE A 101 4.93 1.10 -3.80
C PHE A 101 5.20 0.11 -4.95
N GLY A 102 6.22 -0.75 -4.83
CA GLY A 102 6.47 -1.81 -5.78
C GLY A 102 5.28 -2.75 -5.97
N ALA A 103 4.63 -3.16 -4.88
CA ALA A 103 3.43 -4.00 -4.92
C ALA A 103 2.25 -3.31 -5.65
N ILE A 104 2.07 -1.99 -5.45
CA ILE A 104 1.05 -1.20 -6.17
C ILE A 104 1.30 -1.19 -7.67
N LEU A 105 2.55 -0.92 -8.09
CA LEU A 105 2.92 -0.95 -9.51
C LEU A 105 2.73 -2.35 -10.10
N TYR A 106 3.05 -3.40 -9.36
CA TYR A 106 2.83 -4.77 -9.76
C TYR A 106 1.35 -5.07 -10.02
N VAL A 107 0.47 -4.71 -9.08
CA VAL A 107 -0.97 -4.88 -9.22
C VAL A 107 -1.49 -4.10 -10.45
N TRP A 108 -1.01 -2.88 -10.67
CA TRP A 108 -1.37 -2.12 -11.86
C TRP A 108 -0.93 -2.83 -13.14
N ALA A 109 0.30 -3.31 -13.20
CA ALA A 109 0.83 -4.07 -14.34
C ALA A 109 0.05 -5.38 -14.62
N LEU A 110 -0.47 -6.04 -13.57
CA LEU A 110 -1.31 -7.24 -13.75
C LEU A 110 -2.60 -6.94 -14.53
N VAL A 111 -3.22 -5.81 -14.23
CA VAL A 111 -4.53 -5.45 -14.80
C VAL A 111 -4.37 -4.81 -16.18
N ARG A 112 -3.33 -4.02 -16.39
CA ARG A 112 -3.10 -3.26 -17.61
C ARG A 112 -2.46 -4.10 -18.72
N LYS A 113 -3.22 -5.06 -19.29
CA LYS A 113 -2.73 -5.98 -20.33
C LYS A 113 -2.31 -5.26 -21.62
N ASP A 114 -3.01 -4.19 -21.99
CA ASP A 114 -2.83 -3.45 -23.23
C ASP A 114 -1.78 -2.33 -23.14
N MET A 115 -1.10 -2.22 -22.00
CA MET A 115 -0.08 -1.20 -21.80
C MET A 115 1.22 -1.58 -22.55
N PRO A 116 1.74 -0.73 -23.45
CA PRO A 116 2.91 -1.06 -24.28
C PRO A 116 4.19 -1.32 -23.44
N TRP A 117 4.35 -0.62 -22.32
CA TRP A 117 5.51 -0.73 -21.43
C TRP A 117 5.27 -1.63 -20.20
N ARG A 118 4.28 -2.53 -20.28
CA ARG A 118 3.89 -3.41 -19.17
C ARG A 118 5.06 -4.21 -18.59
N LYS A 119 5.95 -4.75 -19.45
CA LYS A 119 7.12 -5.51 -18.98
C LYS A 119 8.10 -4.63 -18.20
N VAL A 120 8.30 -3.40 -18.66
CA VAL A 120 9.12 -2.41 -17.93
C VAL A 120 8.48 -2.08 -16.58
N LEU A 121 7.16 -1.92 -16.53
CA LEU A 121 6.46 -1.66 -15.28
C LEU A 121 6.60 -2.82 -14.29
N PHE A 122 6.58 -4.08 -14.73
CA PHE A 122 6.89 -5.23 -13.86
C PHE A 122 8.32 -5.18 -13.31
N ALA A 123 9.29 -4.79 -14.12
CA ALA A 123 10.67 -4.61 -13.64
C ALA A 123 10.77 -3.46 -12.62
N LEU A 124 10.13 -2.31 -12.91
CA LEU A 124 10.06 -1.18 -11.99
C LEU A 124 9.32 -1.50 -10.69
N ALA A 125 8.38 -2.44 -10.71
CA ALA A 125 7.69 -2.94 -9.53
C ALA A 125 8.56 -3.90 -8.69
N ALA A 126 9.27 -4.80 -9.34
CA ALA A 126 10.10 -5.81 -8.68
C ALA A 126 11.33 -5.21 -8.00
N MET A 127 11.98 -4.22 -8.64
CA MET A 127 13.24 -3.65 -8.12
C MET A 127 13.10 -2.98 -6.74
N PRO A 128 12.11 -2.12 -6.44
CA PRO A 128 11.92 -1.61 -5.08
C PRO A 128 11.66 -2.71 -4.06
N ILE A 129 10.90 -3.75 -4.41
CA ILE A 129 10.63 -4.90 -3.52
C ILE A 129 11.94 -5.61 -3.17
N ILE A 130 12.78 -5.86 -4.17
CA ILE A 130 14.08 -6.53 -4.03
C ILE A 130 15.04 -5.64 -3.24
N LEU A 131 15.23 -4.39 -3.64
CA LEU A 131 16.18 -3.47 -3.02
C LEU A 131 15.80 -3.13 -1.57
N ALA A 132 14.53 -3.04 -1.25
CA ALA A 132 14.03 -2.82 0.11
C ALA A 132 13.95 -4.08 0.97
N ASP A 133 14.26 -5.27 0.44
CA ASP A 133 14.00 -6.56 1.11
C ASP A 133 12.59 -6.64 1.69
N ALA A 134 11.60 -6.25 0.87
CA ALA A 134 10.23 -6.10 1.30
C ALA A 134 9.44 -7.41 1.14
N ARG A 135 9.63 -8.34 2.08
CA ARG A 135 8.94 -9.64 2.12
C ARG A 135 7.43 -9.51 1.97
N PHE A 136 6.86 -8.51 2.65
CA PHE A 136 5.42 -8.26 2.59
C PHE A 136 4.97 -7.84 1.17
N GLY A 137 5.72 -6.95 0.51
CA GLY A 137 5.45 -6.59 -0.90
C GLY A 137 5.43 -7.82 -1.82
N LEU A 138 6.34 -8.78 -1.58
CA LEU A 138 6.36 -10.06 -2.30
C LEU A 138 5.09 -10.89 -2.01
N TYR A 139 4.66 -10.99 -0.75
CA TYR A 139 3.42 -11.73 -0.39
C TYR A 139 2.19 -11.12 -1.07
N VAL A 140 2.11 -9.79 -1.14
CA VAL A 140 1.04 -9.10 -1.88
C VAL A 140 1.09 -9.45 -3.37
N CYS A 141 2.27 -9.45 -3.98
CA CYS A 141 2.41 -9.82 -5.40
C CYS A 141 1.95 -11.26 -5.66
N VAL A 142 2.31 -12.20 -4.79
CA VAL A 142 1.88 -13.60 -4.89
C VAL A 142 0.37 -13.72 -4.73
N ALA A 143 -0.21 -13.11 -3.70
CA ALA A 143 -1.64 -13.12 -3.46
C ALA A 143 -2.43 -12.48 -4.62
N ALA A 144 -1.98 -11.31 -5.10
CA ALA A 144 -2.58 -10.63 -6.24
C ALA A 144 -2.52 -11.49 -7.51
N THR A 145 -1.40 -12.17 -7.76
CA THR A 145 -1.26 -13.09 -8.90
C THR A 145 -2.22 -14.28 -8.77
N ALA A 146 -2.28 -14.91 -7.61
CA ALA A 146 -3.17 -16.03 -7.35
C ALA A 146 -4.64 -15.64 -7.58
N ILE A 147 -5.06 -14.50 -7.05
CA ILE A 147 -6.42 -13.98 -7.25
C ILE A 147 -6.65 -13.60 -8.72
N HIS A 148 -5.66 -12.98 -9.37
CA HIS A 148 -5.78 -12.60 -10.77
C HIS A 148 -5.93 -13.79 -11.71
N LEU A 149 -5.25 -14.90 -11.43
CA LEU A 149 -5.31 -16.14 -12.22
C LEU A 149 -6.48 -17.03 -11.82
N SER A 150 -7.06 -16.84 -10.63
CA SER A 150 -8.16 -17.64 -10.15
C SER A 150 -9.39 -17.55 -11.07
N PRO A 151 -10.01 -18.68 -11.43
CA PRO A 151 -11.30 -18.70 -12.11
C PRO A 151 -12.45 -18.32 -11.16
N ILE A 152 -12.24 -18.46 -9.85
CA ILE A 152 -13.24 -18.16 -8.82
C ILE A 152 -13.37 -16.64 -8.69
N ARG A 153 -14.58 -16.15 -8.82
CA ARG A 153 -14.92 -14.72 -8.67
C ARG A 153 -15.86 -14.55 -7.48
N PRO A 154 -15.35 -14.39 -6.26
CA PRO A 154 -16.19 -14.19 -5.10
C PRO A 154 -17.07 -12.95 -5.28
N PRO A 155 -18.34 -13.02 -4.78
CA PRO A 155 -19.24 -11.88 -4.85
C PRO A 155 -18.70 -10.70 -4.04
N ARG A 156 -19.19 -9.49 -4.33
CA ARG A 156 -18.78 -8.24 -3.63
C ARG A 156 -18.91 -8.35 -2.11
N LEU A 157 -19.93 -9.08 -1.65
CA LEU A 157 -20.19 -9.27 -0.23
C LEU A 157 -19.02 -9.94 0.50
N VAL A 158 -18.33 -10.89 -0.13
CA VAL A 158 -17.14 -11.55 0.47
C VAL A 158 -16.05 -10.50 0.75
N TRP A 159 -15.76 -9.66 -0.23
CA TRP A 159 -14.76 -8.59 -0.09
C TRP A 159 -15.20 -7.51 0.88
N TYR A 160 -16.49 -7.26 0.98
CA TYR A 160 -17.06 -6.31 1.94
C TYR A 160 -16.89 -6.80 3.38
N VAL A 161 -17.17 -8.07 3.65
CA VAL A 161 -17.08 -8.65 5.00
C VAL A 161 -15.64 -8.96 5.41
N LEU A 162 -14.73 -9.15 4.45
CA LEU A 162 -13.37 -9.61 4.69
C LEU A 162 -12.60 -8.81 5.76
N PRO A 163 -12.48 -7.47 5.73
CA PRO A 163 -11.73 -6.73 6.75
C PRO A 163 -12.36 -6.84 8.13
N MET A 164 -13.70 -6.94 8.23
CA MET A 164 -14.40 -7.14 9.50
C MET A 164 -14.12 -8.53 10.08
N ALA A 165 -14.12 -9.55 9.23
CA ALA A 165 -13.76 -10.91 9.62
C ALA A 165 -12.29 -11.00 10.08
N ILE A 166 -11.38 -10.29 9.39
CA ILE A 166 -9.97 -10.18 9.80
C ILE A 166 -9.85 -9.50 11.16
N MET A 167 -10.51 -8.37 11.37
CA MET A 167 -10.48 -7.67 12.67
C MET A 167 -11.01 -8.56 13.80
N LEU A 168 -12.11 -9.28 13.56
CA LEU A 168 -12.66 -10.21 14.54
C LEU A 168 -11.68 -11.36 14.84
N ALA A 169 -11.06 -11.94 13.82
CA ALA A 169 -10.06 -12.99 14.00
C ALA A 169 -8.83 -12.50 14.78
N LEU A 170 -8.36 -11.29 14.50
CA LEU A 170 -7.27 -10.66 15.24
C LEU A 170 -7.66 -10.38 16.69
N ALA A 171 -8.88 -9.91 16.94
CA ALA A 171 -9.36 -9.68 18.32
C ALA A 171 -9.40 -10.99 19.10
N ILE A 172 -9.96 -12.06 18.51
CA ILE A 172 -9.96 -13.40 19.13
C ILE A 172 -8.51 -13.85 19.41
N TYR A 173 -7.61 -13.71 18.45
CA TYR A 173 -6.20 -14.06 18.60
C TYR A 173 -5.52 -13.25 19.72
N GLY A 174 -5.79 -11.94 19.82
CA GLY A 174 -5.26 -11.08 20.87
C GLY A 174 -5.72 -11.48 22.28
N PHE A 175 -6.98 -11.90 22.43
CA PHE A 175 -7.51 -12.36 23.72
C PHE A 175 -7.04 -13.77 24.10
N THR A 176 -6.82 -14.66 23.14
CA THR A 176 -6.49 -16.07 23.40
C THR A 176 -5.00 -16.35 23.44
N SER A 177 -4.15 -15.47 22.87
CA SER A 177 -2.72 -15.71 22.79
C SER A 177 -2.02 -15.54 24.15
N ALA A 178 -1.38 -16.62 24.62
CA ALA A 178 -0.50 -16.61 25.79
C ALA A 178 0.90 -16.05 25.50
N GLN A 179 1.27 -15.82 24.23
CA GLN A 179 2.59 -15.34 23.83
C GLN A 179 2.81 -13.89 24.28
N VAL A 180 3.86 -13.66 25.08
CA VAL A 180 4.17 -12.34 25.66
C VAL A 180 5.28 -11.60 24.90
N THR A 181 6.19 -12.34 24.25
CA THR A 181 7.39 -11.79 23.62
C THR A 181 7.12 -11.36 22.19
N TRP A 182 7.49 -10.11 21.88
CA TRP A 182 7.47 -9.61 20.51
C TRP A 182 8.59 -10.27 19.69
N GLN A 183 8.26 -10.69 18.48
CA GLN A 183 9.22 -11.21 17.52
C GLN A 183 9.20 -10.34 16.26
N ASN A 184 10.36 -10.07 15.66
CA ASN A 184 10.46 -9.26 14.44
C ASN A 184 10.18 -10.08 13.18
N ASP A 185 9.08 -10.81 13.19
CA ASP A 185 8.56 -11.60 12.08
C ASP A 185 7.08 -11.29 11.82
N LEU A 186 6.47 -12.00 10.87
CA LEU A 186 5.05 -11.82 10.55
C LEU A 186 4.15 -12.17 11.74
N SER A 187 4.48 -13.23 12.48
CA SER A 187 3.67 -13.67 13.63
C SER A 187 3.67 -12.66 14.76
N GLY A 188 4.84 -12.08 15.07
CA GLY A 188 4.95 -11.01 16.05
C GLY A 188 4.21 -9.74 15.66
N ARG A 189 4.20 -9.37 14.37
CA ARG A 189 3.43 -8.21 13.88
C ARG A 189 1.93 -8.46 13.95
N LEU A 190 1.47 -9.66 13.60
CA LEU A 190 0.05 -10.05 13.76
C LEU A 190 -0.37 -10.02 15.24
N LEU A 191 0.47 -10.56 16.12
CA LEU A 191 0.22 -10.51 17.56
C LEU A 191 0.19 -9.07 18.08
N TRP A 192 1.09 -8.22 17.63
CA TRP A 192 1.12 -6.80 17.98
C TRP A 192 -0.19 -6.11 17.58
N THR A 193 -0.61 -6.25 16.31
CA THR A 193 -1.88 -5.69 15.83
C THR A 193 -3.07 -6.26 16.61
N ALA A 194 -3.09 -7.55 16.89
CA ALA A 194 -4.14 -8.19 17.66
C ALA A 194 -4.24 -7.61 19.09
N ARG A 195 -3.12 -7.40 19.75
CA ARG A 195 -3.07 -6.78 21.08
C ARG A 195 -3.48 -5.32 21.08
N LEU A 196 -3.00 -4.55 20.12
CA LEU A 196 -3.43 -3.16 19.96
C LEU A 196 -4.94 -3.07 19.76
N LEU A 197 -5.54 -3.95 18.93
CA LEU A 197 -6.99 -4.00 18.75
C LEU A 197 -7.72 -4.32 20.05
N THR A 198 -7.23 -5.26 20.84
CA THR A 198 -7.88 -5.68 22.11
C THR A 198 -7.62 -4.70 23.27
N SER A 199 -6.60 -3.86 23.18
CA SER A 199 -6.31 -2.81 24.17
C SER A 199 -7.03 -1.50 23.92
N LEU A 200 -7.67 -1.33 22.74
CA LEU A 200 -8.43 -0.12 22.47
C LEU A 200 -9.60 0.02 23.44
N ASP A 201 -9.69 1.18 24.09
CA ASP A 201 -10.89 1.58 24.82
C ASP A 201 -12.09 1.67 23.85
N ILE A 202 -13.28 1.42 24.36
CA ILE A 202 -14.51 1.49 23.57
C ILE A 202 -14.67 2.85 22.88
N ARG A 203 -14.28 3.94 23.55
CA ARG A 203 -14.30 5.29 22.94
C ARG A 203 -13.35 5.41 21.75
N ALA A 204 -12.14 4.82 21.86
CA ALA A 204 -11.18 4.76 20.78
C ALA A 204 -11.71 3.91 19.61
N ALA A 205 -12.35 2.77 19.89
CA ALA A 205 -12.98 1.95 18.86
C ALA A 205 -14.10 2.67 18.10
N PHE A 206 -14.74 3.66 18.71
CA PHE A 206 -15.72 4.53 18.06
C PHE A 206 -15.13 5.83 17.46
N GLY A 207 -13.81 6.04 17.57
CA GLY A 207 -13.12 7.22 17.03
C GLY A 207 -13.36 8.50 17.82
N ILE A 208 -13.77 8.42 19.09
CA ILE A 208 -14.10 9.55 19.97
C ILE A 208 -13.19 9.67 21.19
N SER A 209 -12.05 8.96 21.19
CA SER A 209 -11.09 9.10 22.27
C SER A 209 -10.32 10.42 22.16
N PRO A 210 -10.19 11.18 23.27
CA PRO A 210 -9.38 12.39 23.29
C PRO A 210 -7.87 12.08 23.25
N GLU A 211 -7.47 10.90 23.73
CA GLU A 211 -6.10 10.44 23.72
C GLU A 211 -5.84 9.56 22.50
N LYS A 212 -4.79 9.89 21.76
CA LYS A 212 -4.36 9.06 20.64
C LYS A 212 -3.30 8.07 21.11
N PRO A 213 -3.65 6.79 21.28
CA PRO A 213 -2.69 5.78 21.68
C PRO A 213 -1.63 5.62 20.58
N PHE A 214 -0.44 5.18 20.97
CA PHE A 214 0.61 4.82 20.01
C PHE A 214 0.21 3.53 19.28
N LEU A 215 -0.22 3.65 18.03
CA LEU A 215 -0.75 2.57 17.19
C LEU A 215 0.13 2.29 15.97
N SER A 216 1.43 2.57 16.09
CA SER A 216 2.39 2.30 15.02
C SER A 216 2.36 0.82 14.60
N ASP A 217 2.53 0.59 13.32
CA ASP A 217 2.55 -0.74 12.71
C ASP A 217 1.23 -1.53 12.80
N SER A 218 0.11 -0.88 13.15
CA SER A 218 -1.21 -1.51 13.16
C SER A 218 -2.25 -0.68 12.41
N GLY A 219 -2.49 -1.00 11.15
CA GLY A 219 -3.44 -0.26 10.32
C GLY A 219 -4.89 -0.43 10.79
N TYR A 220 -5.29 -1.61 11.23
CA TYR A 220 -6.66 -1.83 11.74
C TYR A 220 -6.93 -1.08 13.04
N ALA A 221 -5.99 -1.11 14.00
CA ALA A 221 -6.17 -0.37 15.24
C ALA A 221 -6.17 1.14 15.00
N LEU A 222 -5.28 1.63 14.13
CA LEU A 222 -5.26 3.05 13.73
C LEU A 222 -6.58 3.45 13.05
N THR A 223 -7.11 2.63 12.15
CA THR A 223 -8.40 2.90 11.49
C THR A 223 -9.52 3.10 12.50
N LEU A 224 -9.62 2.20 13.48
CA LEU A 224 -10.65 2.32 14.52
C LEU A 224 -10.45 3.56 15.39
N SER A 225 -9.20 3.86 15.77
CA SER A 225 -8.92 5.02 16.62
C SER A 225 -9.15 6.36 15.90
N GLU A 226 -8.86 6.45 14.59
CA GLU A 226 -8.96 7.71 13.85
C GLU A 226 -10.37 8.01 13.32
N ILE A 227 -11.08 7.02 12.81
CA ILE A 227 -12.39 7.22 12.17
C ILE A 227 -13.50 6.36 12.78
N GLY A 228 -13.19 5.53 13.75
CA GLY A 228 -14.14 4.64 14.41
C GLY A 228 -14.67 3.52 13.50
N ILE A 229 -15.39 2.59 14.11
CA ILE A 229 -15.96 1.44 13.39
C ILE A 229 -16.97 1.90 12.31
N PHE A 230 -17.78 2.92 12.59
CA PHE A 230 -18.76 3.42 11.61
C PHE A 230 -18.09 4.11 10.43
N GLY A 231 -17.04 4.91 10.69
CA GLY A 231 -16.24 5.52 9.62
C GLY A 231 -15.52 4.49 8.77
N ALA A 232 -14.94 3.47 9.40
CA ALA A 232 -14.27 2.36 8.71
C ALA A 232 -15.24 1.59 7.80
N VAL A 233 -16.40 1.19 8.34
CA VAL A 233 -17.44 0.50 7.58
C VAL A 233 -17.98 1.39 6.46
N GLY A 234 -18.25 2.66 6.74
CA GLY A 234 -18.74 3.62 5.74
C GLY A 234 -17.75 3.81 4.59
N PHE A 235 -16.46 4.05 4.91
CA PHE A 235 -15.41 4.19 3.91
C PHE A 235 -15.25 2.91 3.07
N TRP A 236 -15.25 1.74 3.70
CA TRP A 236 -15.14 0.46 3.02
C TRP A 236 -16.36 0.17 2.13
N THR A 237 -17.57 0.53 2.60
CA THR A 237 -18.81 0.45 1.81
C THR A 237 -18.70 1.30 0.55
N LEU A 238 -18.27 2.56 0.69
CA LEU A 238 -18.06 3.45 -0.44
C LEU A 238 -17.03 2.89 -1.43
N PHE A 239 -15.95 2.30 -0.95
CA PHE A 239 -14.93 1.71 -1.81
C PHE A 239 -15.45 0.49 -2.59
N ILE A 240 -16.10 -0.46 -1.91
CA ILE A 240 -16.57 -1.73 -2.52
C ILE A 240 -17.76 -1.51 -3.46
N PHE A 241 -18.70 -0.63 -3.08
CA PHE A 241 -19.96 -0.42 -3.82
C PHE A 241 -19.96 0.86 -4.67
N ALA A 242 -18.85 1.60 -4.74
CA ALA A 242 -18.73 2.73 -5.65
C ALA A 242 -19.02 2.29 -7.10
N ARG A 243 -19.80 3.11 -7.80
CA ARG A 243 -20.16 2.87 -9.20
C ARG A 243 -18.93 2.77 -10.07
N GLU A 244 -18.89 1.76 -10.91
CA GLU A 244 -17.87 1.49 -11.90
C GLU A 244 -18.47 1.65 -13.29
N ASP A 245 -17.82 2.44 -14.14
CA ASP A 245 -18.20 2.62 -15.54
C ASP A 245 -17.39 1.66 -16.45
N ASN A 246 -16.28 1.10 -15.90
CA ASN A 246 -15.43 0.11 -16.56
C ASN A 246 -15.79 -1.31 -16.08
N PRO A 247 -16.12 -2.25 -16.97
CA PRO A 247 -16.47 -3.62 -16.61
C PRO A 247 -15.33 -4.39 -15.91
N ASP A 248 -14.07 -4.00 -16.15
CA ASP A 248 -12.90 -4.63 -15.53
C ASP A 248 -12.48 -3.97 -14.21
N ALA A 249 -13.11 -2.85 -13.83
CA ALA A 249 -12.75 -2.09 -12.62
C ALA A 249 -12.90 -2.93 -11.35
N TRP A 250 -13.94 -3.75 -11.26
CA TRP A 250 -14.13 -4.63 -10.12
C TRP A 250 -12.93 -5.56 -9.88
N ARG A 251 -12.35 -6.10 -10.95
CA ARG A 251 -11.17 -6.96 -10.83
C ARG A 251 -9.98 -6.23 -10.22
N PHE A 252 -9.75 -4.99 -10.65
CA PHE A 252 -8.71 -4.14 -10.05
C PHE A 252 -9.01 -3.81 -8.60
N LYS A 253 -10.25 -3.45 -8.26
CA LYS A 253 -10.66 -3.21 -6.87
C LYS A 253 -10.43 -4.41 -5.97
N VAL A 254 -10.70 -5.62 -6.43
CA VAL A 254 -10.43 -6.85 -5.68
C VAL A 254 -8.95 -6.98 -5.34
N LEU A 255 -8.04 -6.70 -6.27
CA LEU A 255 -6.61 -6.73 -6.02
C LEU A 255 -6.17 -5.64 -5.03
N ILE A 256 -6.73 -4.44 -5.15
CA ILE A 256 -6.48 -3.35 -4.19
C ILE A 256 -7.10 -3.66 -2.82
N ALA A 257 -8.30 -4.26 -2.76
CA ALA A 257 -8.90 -4.71 -1.50
C ALA A 257 -8.00 -5.74 -0.81
N THR A 258 -7.45 -6.69 -1.55
CA THR A 258 -6.48 -7.67 -1.03
C THR A 258 -5.24 -6.96 -0.48
N TYR A 259 -4.67 -6.05 -1.25
CA TYR A 259 -3.51 -5.26 -0.82
C TYR A 259 -3.80 -4.51 0.49
N LEU A 260 -4.93 -3.80 0.56
CA LEU A 260 -5.32 -3.03 1.74
C LEU A 260 -5.58 -3.94 2.95
N CYS A 261 -6.34 -5.04 2.79
CA CYS A 261 -6.62 -5.98 3.88
C CYS A 261 -5.35 -6.60 4.45
N LEU A 262 -4.40 -6.97 3.59
CA LEU A 262 -3.12 -7.53 4.02
C LEU A 262 -2.23 -6.47 4.67
N LEU A 263 -2.17 -5.25 4.10
CA LEU A 263 -1.31 -4.20 4.61
C LEU A 263 -1.76 -3.69 5.98
N LEU A 264 -3.06 -3.53 6.20
CA LEU A 264 -3.62 -3.10 7.49
C LEU A 264 -3.32 -4.07 8.64
N LEU A 265 -2.93 -5.32 8.34
CA LEU A 265 -2.48 -6.29 9.36
C LEU A 265 -1.17 -5.89 10.04
N ILE A 266 -0.30 -5.15 9.34
CA ILE A 266 1.09 -4.96 9.75
C ILE A 266 1.61 -3.53 9.60
N SER A 267 0.80 -2.61 9.06
CA SER A 267 1.23 -1.25 8.75
C SER A 267 0.06 -0.29 8.62
N ASP A 268 0.32 0.95 8.95
CA ASP A 268 -0.55 2.11 8.75
C ASP A 268 -0.27 2.85 7.42
N SER A 269 0.64 2.33 6.60
CA SER A 269 1.03 2.93 5.30
C SER A 269 -0.13 3.26 4.36
N PRO A 270 -1.31 2.60 4.37
CA PRO A 270 -2.45 3.00 3.53
C PRO A 270 -2.94 4.42 3.79
N TYR A 271 -2.64 4.98 4.97
CA TYR A 271 -2.97 6.36 5.34
C TYR A 271 -1.87 7.35 4.98
N SER A 272 -0.69 6.86 4.58
CA SER A 272 0.40 7.71 4.12
C SER A 272 0.14 8.19 2.69
N ILE A 273 0.18 9.50 2.48
CA ILE A 273 0.03 10.11 1.14
C ILE A 273 1.05 9.56 0.14
N LYS A 274 2.22 9.11 0.62
CA LYS A 274 3.33 8.59 -0.19
C LYS A 274 2.91 7.44 -1.12
N THR A 275 2.05 6.55 -0.64
CA THR A 275 1.54 5.40 -1.40
C THR A 275 0.06 5.54 -1.74
N ALA A 276 -0.74 6.09 -0.84
CA ALA A 276 -2.18 6.24 -0.99
C ALA A 276 -2.57 7.12 -2.19
N ALA A 277 -1.82 8.19 -2.46
CA ALA A 277 -2.14 9.11 -3.56
C ALA A 277 -2.21 8.39 -4.91
N LEU A 278 -1.20 7.60 -5.22
CA LEU A 278 -1.13 6.84 -6.48
C LEU A 278 -2.23 5.77 -6.56
N VAL A 279 -2.41 5.00 -5.48
CA VAL A 279 -3.45 3.95 -5.40
C VAL A 279 -4.83 4.54 -5.69
N TRP A 280 -5.22 5.57 -4.94
CA TRP A 280 -6.55 6.13 -5.08
C TRP A 280 -6.76 6.85 -6.40
N PHE A 281 -5.71 7.46 -6.96
CA PHE A 281 -5.76 8.02 -8.31
C PHE A 281 -6.00 6.94 -9.37
N MET A 282 -5.24 5.83 -9.30
CA MET A 282 -5.41 4.70 -10.21
C MET A 282 -6.79 4.05 -10.09
N VAL A 283 -7.29 3.84 -8.86
CA VAL A 283 -8.63 3.27 -8.64
C VAL A 283 -9.70 4.18 -9.24
N GLY A 284 -9.63 5.48 -8.96
CA GLY A 284 -10.60 6.44 -9.50
C GLY A 284 -10.57 6.52 -11.03
N THR A 285 -9.37 6.51 -11.62
CA THR A 285 -9.21 6.51 -13.07
C THR A 285 -9.79 5.25 -13.69
N TYR A 286 -9.51 4.08 -13.12
CA TYR A 286 -9.95 2.81 -13.69
C TYR A 286 -11.45 2.58 -13.52
N ASP A 287 -12.05 3.08 -12.44
CA ASP A 287 -13.50 3.04 -12.22
C ASP A 287 -14.28 3.85 -13.27
N ALA A 288 -13.75 4.99 -13.70
CA ALA A 288 -14.41 5.90 -14.62
C ALA A 288 -13.99 5.74 -16.09
N PHE A 289 -12.91 4.99 -16.34
CA PHE A 289 -12.43 4.76 -17.71
C PHE A 289 -13.42 3.88 -18.47
N VAL A 290 -13.93 4.39 -19.58
CA VAL A 290 -14.77 3.63 -20.51
C VAL A 290 -13.89 3.19 -21.70
N PRO A 291 -13.60 1.88 -21.84
CA PRO A 291 -12.86 1.40 -22.98
C PRO A 291 -13.64 1.67 -24.27
N GLU A 292 -12.98 2.25 -25.27
CA GLU A 292 -13.56 2.37 -26.60
C GLU A 292 -13.88 0.97 -27.11
N ARG A 293 -15.16 0.67 -27.27
CA ARG A 293 -15.59 -0.60 -27.89
C ARG A 293 -15.11 -0.58 -29.34
N ALA A 294 -14.16 -1.43 -29.65
CA ALA A 294 -13.71 -1.62 -31.02
C ALA A 294 -14.94 -1.95 -31.89
N GLY A 295 -15.35 -0.99 -32.73
CA GLY A 295 -16.29 -1.25 -33.83
C GLY A 295 -17.69 -0.64 -33.76
N ILE A 296 -18.03 0.19 -32.77
CA ILE A 296 -19.25 1.01 -32.89
C ILE A 296 -18.79 2.45 -33.27
N SER A 297 -18.64 2.71 -34.55
CA SER A 297 -18.52 4.08 -35.07
C SER A 297 -19.73 4.88 -34.56
N ALA A 298 -19.44 5.88 -33.69
CA ALA A 298 -20.46 6.85 -33.29
C ALA A 298 -21.14 7.35 -34.56
N PRO A 299 -22.49 7.41 -34.61
CA PRO A 299 -23.17 7.98 -35.76
C PRO A 299 -22.64 9.41 -35.89
N ARG A 300 -21.98 9.71 -37.04
CA ARG A 300 -21.60 11.06 -37.42
C ARG A 300 -22.85 11.93 -37.24
N ARG A 301 -22.87 12.77 -36.20
CA ARG A 301 -23.84 13.86 -36.13
C ARG A 301 -23.71 14.63 -37.41
N GLY A 302 -24.70 14.41 -38.30
CA GLY A 302 -24.80 15.09 -39.57
C GLY A 302 -24.68 16.59 -39.31
N SER A 303 -23.73 17.22 -39.96
CA SER A 303 -23.67 18.65 -40.14
C SER A 303 -24.90 19.05 -40.94
N GLY A 304 -26.03 19.24 -40.25
CA GLY A 304 -27.20 19.91 -40.82
C GLY A 304 -26.81 21.34 -41.11
N ALA A 305 -26.54 21.58 -42.37
CA ALA A 305 -26.53 22.90 -42.94
C ALA A 305 -27.92 23.55 -42.72
N ARG A 306 -27.93 24.69 -42.09
CA ARG A 306 -28.69 25.89 -42.55
C ARG A 306 -28.21 27.11 -41.80
#